data_e39a7ff747aa1df2d183fed7583fa060
#
_entry.id   e39a7ff747aa1df2d183fed7583fa060
#
_cell.length_a   1.000
_cell.length_b   1.000
_cell.length_c   1.000
_cell.angle_alpha   90.00
_cell.angle_beta   90.00
_cell.angle_gamma   90.00
#
_symmetry.space_group_name_H-M   'P 1'
#
loop_
_entity.id
_entity.type
_entity.pdbx_description
1 polymer ?
#
loop_
_entity_poly.entity_id
_entity_poly.type
_entity_poly.pdbx_seq_one_letter_code
_entity_poly.pdbx_strand_id
1 'polypeptide(L)'
;TGDVMARIDARDYELAVEQQRGLVRSAELEVEMERARQAIALEEWRLLGDGGEPPSLVLRESQRAVAEMNLNSSRSALDRAQLGLERTELRAPFNATVLSEAVDEGQVVGPQSQVARLIGTDDVRVLLSVRLEALELIELPVDGEQGSLVLVRQRVGGDRVVERTGRVAHRVDELDPETRRAQILVMVDNPMSLGDALPLLPGAFVDAEVRGRSIEGAVAVPRGAVYDGNTVWVLSAQSTLERRSISPVWGDNDFVYVSEGLEDGASLVLSPLVNPVEGAPARSLGPTESQP
;
A
#
# COMPACT_ATOMS: atom_id res chain seq x y z
N THR A 1 15.29 -9.15 -4.52
CA THR A 1 15.25 -9.35 -3.04
C THR A 1 16.41 -10.24 -2.61
N GLY A 2 17.10 -9.87 -1.50
CA GLY A 2 18.21 -10.65 -0.94
C GLY A 2 19.58 -10.44 -1.59
N ASP A 3 19.66 -9.76 -2.71
CA ASP A 3 20.93 -9.46 -3.38
C ASP A 3 21.78 -8.52 -2.53
N VAL A 4 23.10 -8.77 -2.49
CA VAL A 4 24.03 -7.95 -1.74
C VAL A 4 24.25 -6.63 -2.48
N MET A 5 23.96 -5.53 -1.82
CA MET A 5 24.15 -4.17 -2.34
C MET A 5 25.50 -3.59 -1.95
N ALA A 6 25.92 -3.82 -0.71
CA ALA A 6 27.19 -3.35 -0.20
C ALA A 6 27.73 -4.32 0.85
N ARG A 7 29.06 -4.34 1.02
CA ARG A 7 29.76 -5.08 2.07
C ARG A 7 30.60 -4.12 2.89
N ILE A 8 30.47 -4.23 4.20
CA ILE A 8 31.34 -3.55 5.16
C ILE A 8 32.49 -4.51 5.49
N ASP A 9 33.66 -4.00 5.80
CA ASP A 9 34.79 -4.83 6.23
C ASP A 9 34.39 -5.66 7.48
N ALA A 10 34.37 -6.98 7.31
CA ALA A 10 33.83 -7.91 8.29
C ALA A 10 34.86 -8.39 9.32
N ARG A 11 36.15 -8.10 9.13
CA ARG A 11 37.26 -8.67 9.94
C ARG A 11 37.09 -8.46 11.43
N ASP A 12 36.74 -7.25 11.86
CA ASP A 12 36.56 -6.97 13.29
C ASP A 12 35.33 -7.70 13.87
N TYR A 13 34.28 -7.85 13.07
CA TYR A 13 33.07 -8.57 13.46
C TYR A 13 33.30 -10.08 13.53
N GLU A 14 34.08 -10.63 12.59
CA GLU A 14 34.50 -12.05 12.61
C GLU A 14 35.30 -12.35 13.88
N LEU A 15 36.28 -11.49 14.22
CA LEU A 15 37.07 -11.64 15.45
C LEU A 15 36.19 -11.55 16.70
N ALA A 16 35.21 -10.67 16.71
CA ALA A 16 34.26 -10.58 17.84
C ALA A 16 33.42 -11.85 17.98
N VAL A 17 32.97 -12.46 16.89
CA VAL A 17 32.24 -13.74 16.90
C VAL A 17 33.12 -14.85 17.44
N GLU A 18 34.37 -14.95 17.00
CA GLU A 18 35.31 -15.98 17.50
C GLU A 18 35.61 -15.82 18.99
N GLN A 19 35.77 -14.59 19.46
CA GLN A 19 35.94 -14.30 20.90
C GLN A 19 34.71 -14.77 21.70
N GLN A 20 33.49 -14.46 21.26
CA GLN A 20 32.27 -14.88 21.96
C GLN A 20 32.06 -16.40 21.90
N ARG A 21 32.43 -17.06 20.81
CA ARG A 21 32.45 -18.55 20.74
C ARG A 21 33.36 -19.17 21.81
N GLY A 22 34.54 -18.58 22.01
CA GLY A 22 35.46 -18.99 23.09
C GLY A 22 34.83 -18.88 24.47
N LEU A 23 34.10 -17.78 24.75
CA LEU A 23 33.40 -17.57 26.02
C LEU A 23 32.25 -18.57 26.24
N VAL A 24 31.47 -18.86 25.19
CA VAL A 24 30.42 -19.89 25.26
C VAL A 24 31.02 -21.24 25.59
N ARG A 25 32.09 -21.61 24.91
CA ARG A 25 32.78 -22.90 25.17
C ARG A 25 33.32 -23.00 26.61
N SER A 26 33.87 -21.91 27.14
CA SER A 26 34.31 -21.84 28.55
C SER A 26 33.15 -22.03 29.52
N ALA A 27 32.02 -21.37 29.27
CA ALA A 27 30.80 -21.48 30.09
C ALA A 27 30.16 -22.88 29.99
N GLU A 28 30.20 -23.51 28.83
CA GLU A 28 29.74 -24.91 28.64
C GLU A 28 30.59 -25.88 29.50
N LEU A 29 31.91 -25.73 29.50
CA LEU A 29 32.80 -26.52 30.34
C LEU A 29 32.54 -26.29 31.84
N GLU A 30 32.20 -25.06 32.26
CA GLU A 30 31.85 -24.77 33.64
C GLU A 30 30.56 -25.49 34.06
N VAL A 31 29.51 -25.48 33.22
CA VAL A 31 28.28 -26.26 33.47
C VAL A 31 28.61 -27.77 33.58
N GLU A 32 29.43 -28.27 32.67
CA GLU A 32 29.84 -29.68 32.69
C GLU A 32 30.62 -30.06 33.96
N MET A 33 31.56 -29.20 34.41
CA MET A 33 32.26 -29.35 35.67
C MET A 33 31.31 -29.36 36.86
N GLU A 34 30.33 -28.44 36.92
CA GLU A 34 29.36 -28.43 38.02
C GLU A 34 28.45 -29.66 38.01
N ARG A 35 28.08 -30.20 36.84
CA ARG A 35 27.36 -31.47 36.76
C ARG A 35 28.18 -32.65 37.24
N ALA A 36 29.46 -32.68 36.93
CA ALA A 36 30.37 -33.70 37.45
C ALA A 36 30.54 -33.63 38.96
N ARG A 37 30.73 -32.41 39.52
CA ARG A 37 30.79 -32.18 40.99
C ARG A 37 29.49 -32.59 41.67
N GLN A 38 28.33 -32.30 41.09
CA GLN A 38 27.04 -32.74 41.59
C GLN A 38 26.93 -34.25 41.64
N ALA A 39 27.36 -34.94 40.59
CA ALA A 39 27.35 -36.40 40.53
C ALA A 39 28.22 -37.02 41.61
N ILE A 40 29.42 -36.47 41.86
CA ILE A 40 30.32 -36.90 42.91
C ILE A 40 29.66 -36.69 44.28
N ALA A 41 29.15 -35.51 44.55
CA ALA A 41 28.49 -35.17 45.86
C ALA A 41 27.27 -36.07 46.14
N LEU A 42 26.54 -36.45 45.11
CA LEU A 42 25.41 -37.38 45.23
C LEU A 42 25.84 -38.79 45.56
N GLU A 43 26.95 -39.26 44.99
CA GLU A 43 27.53 -40.58 45.28
C GLU A 43 28.12 -40.62 46.69
N GLU A 44 28.85 -39.59 47.13
CA GLU A 44 29.32 -39.47 48.50
C GLU A 44 28.18 -39.49 49.51
N TRP A 45 27.07 -38.80 49.27
CA TRP A 45 25.86 -38.82 50.07
C TRP A 45 25.28 -40.22 50.24
N ARG A 46 25.22 -40.99 49.13
CA ARG A 46 24.74 -42.38 49.12
C ARG A 46 25.61 -43.29 49.94
N LEU A 47 26.91 -43.09 49.86
CA LEU A 47 27.90 -43.92 50.62
C LEU A 47 27.84 -43.64 52.11
N LEU A 48 27.46 -42.43 52.55
CA LEU A 48 27.32 -42.10 53.96
C LEU A 48 26.08 -42.73 54.62
N GLY A 49 25.18 -43.35 53.87
CA GLY A 49 24.12 -44.21 54.36
C GLY A 49 22.96 -43.50 55.05
N ASP A 50 22.78 -42.19 54.84
CA ASP A 50 21.81 -41.34 55.54
C ASP A 50 20.38 -41.46 55.00
N GLY A 51 20.09 -42.36 54.10
CA GLY A 51 18.76 -42.85 53.61
C GLY A 51 17.69 -41.82 53.29
N GLY A 52 17.98 -40.53 53.44
CA GLY A 52 17.08 -39.42 53.24
C GLY A 52 17.27 -38.74 51.85
N GLU A 53 16.40 -37.83 51.51
CA GLU A 53 16.51 -37.01 50.31
C GLU A 53 17.71 -36.02 50.49
N PRO A 54 18.67 -35.97 49.51
CA PRO A 54 19.84 -35.14 49.63
C PRO A 54 19.42 -33.64 49.66
N PRO A 55 19.96 -32.85 50.61
CA PRO A 55 19.68 -31.40 50.64
C PRO A 55 20.15 -30.72 49.33
N SER A 56 19.47 -29.62 48.96
CA SER A 56 19.76 -28.80 47.77
C SER A 56 21.24 -28.32 47.74
N LEU A 57 21.87 -28.14 48.92
CA LEU A 57 23.28 -27.81 49.04
C LEU A 57 24.19 -28.95 48.55
N VAL A 58 23.83 -30.19 48.82
CA VAL A 58 24.55 -31.38 48.34
C VAL A 58 24.33 -31.54 46.83
N LEU A 59 23.11 -31.28 46.38
CA LEU A 59 22.75 -31.28 44.94
C LEU A 59 23.39 -30.13 44.16
N ARG A 60 24.06 -29.20 44.81
CA ARG A 60 24.72 -28.06 44.17
C ARG A 60 23.83 -27.30 43.17
N GLU A 61 22.53 -27.25 43.43
CA GLU A 61 21.51 -26.71 42.51
C GLU A 61 21.77 -25.22 42.22
N SER A 62 22.11 -24.44 43.24
CA SER A 62 22.40 -23.02 43.10
C SER A 62 23.63 -22.76 42.22
N GLN A 63 24.70 -23.56 42.42
CA GLN A 63 25.93 -23.44 41.61
C GLN A 63 25.68 -23.81 40.16
N ARG A 64 24.93 -24.88 39.90
CA ARG A 64 24.53 -25.26 38.57
C ARG A 64 23.66 -24.20 37.93
N ALA A 65 22.69 -23.65 38.63
CA ALA A 65 21.84 -22.60 38.12
C ALA A 65 22.66 -21.35 37.75
N VAL A 66 23.66 -20.98 38.52
CA VAL A 66 24.56 -19.86 38.20
C VAL A 66 25.38 -20.16 36.94
N ALA A 67 25.94 -21.35 36.81
CA ALA A 67 26.72 -21.77 35.63
C ALA A 67 25.81 -21.76 34.36
N GLU A 68 24.60 -22.27 34.49
CA GLU A 68 23.61 -22.27 33.39
C GLU A 68 23.18 -20.83 32.98
N MET A 69 23.02 -19.92 33.96
CA MET A 69 22.77 -18.50 33.68
C MET A 69 23.95 -17.85 32.93
N ASN A 70 25.18 -18.14 33.36
CA ASN A 70 26.38 -17.65 32.68
C ASN A 70 26.48 -18.14 31.25
N LEU A 71 26.18 -19.42 31.02
CA LEU A 71 26.11 -19.99 29.67
C LEU A 71 25.07 -19.29 28.79
N ASN A 72 23.88 -19.07 29.30
CA ASN A 72 22.82 -18.37 28.58
C ASN A 72 23.22 -16.90 28.26
N SER A 73 23.87 -16.23 29.19
CA SER A 73 24.42 -14.89 28.96
C SER A 73 25.48 -14.87 27.87
N SER A 74 26.40 -15.85 27.88
CA SER A 74 27.45 -15.98 26.87
C SER A 74 26.86 -16.30 25.48
N ARG A 75 25.85 -17.16 25.40
CA ARG A 75 25.12 -17.44 24.15
C ARG A 75 24.43 -16.19 23.60
N SER A 76 23.75 -15.42 24.44
CA SER A 76 23.14 -14.17 24.03
C SER A 76 24.15 -13.13 23.54
N ALA A 77 25.38 -13.15 24.07
CA ALA A 77 26.46 -12.30 23.60
C ALA A 77 26.99 -12.78 22.24
N LEU A 78 27.09 -14.10 22.01
CA LEU A 78 27.45 -14.67 20.72
C LEU A 78 26.41 -14.33 19.65
N ASP A 79 25.13 -14.49 19.96
CA ASP A 79 24.03 -14.16 19.01
C ASP A 79 24.11 -12.69 18.58
N ARG A 80 24.41 -11.78 19.53
CA ARG A 80 24.60 -10.36 19.18
C ARG A 80 25.82 -10.11 18.29
N ALA A 81 26.91 -10.81 18.52
CA ALA A 81 28.10 -10.70 17.68
C ALA A 81 27.83 -11.25 16.26
N GLN A 82 27.11 -12.38 16.14
CA GLN A 82 26.69 -12.95 14.86
C GLN A 82 25.77 -12.01 14.09
N LEU A 83 24.78 -11.42 14.76
CA LEU A 83 23.92 -10.41 14.16
C LEU A 83 24.71 -9.18 13.67
N GLY A 84 25.76 -8.78 14.41
CA GLY A 84 26.69 -7.73 13.98
C GLY A 84 27.39 -8.10 12.68
N LEU A 85 27.88 -9.33 12.58
CA LEU A 85 28.52 -9.86 11.38
C LEU A 85 27.55 -9.94 10.20
N GLU A 86 26.34 -10.45 10.38
CA GLU A 86 25.32 -10.49 9.34
C GLU A 86 25.01 -9.11 8.76
N ARG A 87 25.00 -8.08 9.62
CA ARG A 87 24.76 -6.70 9.21
C ARG A 87 25.89 -6.05 8.43
N THR A 88 27.04 -6.69 8.30
CA THR A 88 28.11 -6.24 7.40
C THR A 88 27.76 -6.46 5.93
N GLU A 89 26.84 -7.37 5.62
CA GLU A 89 26.29 -7.54 4.29
C GLU A 89 24.93 -6.82 4.20
N LEU A 90 24.91 -5.70 3.51
CA LEU A 90 23.67 -4.95 3.24
C LEU A 90 22.98 -5.58 2.05
N ARG A 91 21.81 -6.18 2.29
CA ARG A 91 21.01 -6.86 1.27
C ARG A 91 19.75 -6.08 0.94
N ALA A 92 19.29 -6.18 -0.31
CA ALA A 92 18.03 -5.59 -0.76
C ALA A 92 16.85 -6.23 -0.02
N PRO A 93 16.06 -5.47 0.78
CA PRO A 93 14.95 -6.00 1.57
C PRO A 93 13.72 -6.35 0.73
N PHE A 94 13.62 -5.79 -0.47
CA PHE A 94 12.53 -6.00 -1.44
C PHE A 94 13.08 -5.94 -2.87
N ASN A 95 12.29 -6.29 -3.87
CA ASN A 95 12.65 -6.12 -5.26
C ASN A 95 12.73 -4.63 -5.59
N ALA A 96 13.90 -4.17 -5.99
CA ALA A 96 14.18 -2.76 -6.15
C ALA A 96 15.16 -2.46 -7.27
N THR A 97 15.09 -1.22 -7.75
CA THR A 97 16.14 -0.60 -8.57
C THR A 97 16.87 0.43 -7.71
N VAL A 98 18.20 0.47 -7.83
CA VAL A 98 19.03 1.49 -7.17
C VAL A 98 18.87 2.82 -7.92
N LEU A 99 18.39 3.86 -7.22
CA LEU A 99 18.26 5.20 -7.78
C LEU A 99 19.54 6.01 -7.64
N SER A 100 20.24 5.86 -6.52
CA SER A 100 21.49 6.54 -6.25
C SER A 100 22.30 5.77 -5.20
N GLU A 101 23.60 5.83 -5.35
CA GLU A 101 24.58 5.40 -4.36
C GLU A 101 25.08 6.63 -3.61
N ALA A 102 25.31 6.50 -2.31
CA ALA A 102 25.74 7.59 -1.44
C ALA A 102 27.08 7.30 -0.75
N VAL A 103 27.74 6.21 -1.11
CA VAL A 103 29.03 5.78 -0.55
C VAL A 103 29.93 5.23 -1.64
N ASP A 104 31.24 5.45 -1.45
CA ASP A 104 32.28 4.92 -2.32
C ASP A 104 33.04 3.76 -1.65
N GLU A 105 33.74 2.95 -2.45
CA GLU A 105 34.59 1.88 -1.95
C GLU A 105 35.75 2.46 -1.11
N GLY A 106 35.93 1.91 0.08
CA GLY A 106 36.91 2.39 1.05
C GLY A 106 36.45 3.52 1.94
N GLN A 107 35.21 4.01 1.78
CA GLN A 107 34.64 5.01 2.66
C GLN A 107 34.26 4.40 4.01
N VAL A 108 34.50 5.14 5.10
CA VAL A 108 34.07 4.77 6.44
C VAL A 108 32.59 5.11 6.61
N VAL A 109 31.80 4.09 6.94
CA VAL A 109 30.37 4.23 7.23
C VAL A 109 30.08 3.90 8.69
N GLY A 110 29.10 4.58 9.26
CA GLY A 110 28.63 4.35 10.63
C GLY A 110 27.15 4.03 10.69
N PRO A 111 26.64 3.72 11.90
CA PRO A 111 25.20 3.61 12.10
C PRO A 111 24.48 4.86 11.59
N GLN A 112 23.41 4.69 10.83
CA GLN A 112 22.62 5.76 10.19
C GLN A 112 23.25 6.38 8.92
N SER A 113 24.41 5.93 8.43
CA SER A 113 24.89 6.35 7.11
C SER A 113 23.95 5.86 6.02
N GLN A 114 23.54 6.77 5.14
CA GLN A 114 22.77 6.38 3.95
C GLN A 114 23.75 5.76 2.94
N VAL A 115 23.51 4.52 2.56
CA VAL A 115 24.37 3.79 1.60
C VAL A 115 23.83 3.91 0.18
N ALA A 116 22.53 3.69 0.02
CA ALA A 116 21.87 3.77 -1.27
C ALA A 116 20.42 4.22 -1.11
N ARG A 117 19.84 4.70 -2.20
CA ARG A 117 18.41 4.98 -2.32
C ARG A 117 17.80 3.98 -3.28
N LEU A 118 16.80 3.24 -2.80
CA LEU A 118 16.11 2.22 -3.56
C LEU A 118 14.69 2.65 -3.89
N ILE A 119 14.17 2.12 -4.99
CA ILE A 119 12.76 2.19 -5.33
C ILE A 119 12.22 0.78 -5.60
N GLY A 120 11.08 0.46 -5.01
CA GLY A 120 10.40 -0.82 -5.23
C GLY A 120 9.94 -0.99 -6.68
N THR A 121 9.98 -2.23 -7.15
CA THR A 121 9.61 -2.57 -8.54
C THR A 121 8.36 -3.43 -8.63
N ASP A 122 7.83 -3.95 -7.53
CA ASP A 122 6.71 -4.87 -7.52
C ASP A 122 5.37 -4.14 -7.66
N ASP A 123 5.22 -3.00 -6.97
CA ASP A 123 4.03 -2.17 -7.00
C ASP A 123 4.37 -0.68 -7.00
N VAL A 124 3.46 0.12 -7.53
CA VAL A 124 3.49 1.58 -7.42
C VAL A 124 2.17 2.06 -6.86
N ARG A 125 2.26 3.02 -5.96
CA ARG A 125 1.11 3.69 -5.36
C ARG A 125 0.84 5.00 -6.07
N VAL A 126 -0.36 5.14 -6.59
CA VAL A 126 -0.83 6.36 -7.26
C VAL A 126 -1.85 7.04 -6.37
N LEU A 127 -1.57 8.28 -6.00
CA LEU A 127 -2.50 9.11 -5.23
C LEU A 127 -3.37 9.89 -6.20
N LEU A 128 -4.67 9.65 -6.18
CA LEU A 128 -5.64 10.31 -7.03
C LEU A 128 -6.52 11.26 -6.22
N SER A 129 -6.70 12.49 -6.73
CA SER A 129 -7.63 13.46 -6.18
C SER A 129 -8.97 13.36 -6.91
N VAL A 130 -10.01 13.00 -6.19
CA VAL A 130 -11.37 12.83 -6.72
C VAL A 130 -12.35 13.80 -6.08
N ARG A 131 -13.45 14.12 -6.77
CA ARG A 131 -14.53 14.92 -6.18
C ARG A 131 -15.18 14.14 -5.04
N LEU A 132 -15.65 14.84 -4.01
CA LEU A 132 -16.23 14.18 -2.84
C LEU A 132 -17.46 13.33 -3.21
N GLU A 133 -18.28 13.82 -4.14
CA GLU A 133 -19.46 13.13 -4.64
C GLU A 133 -19.11 11.83 -5.39
N ALA A 134 -17.93 11.78 -6.01
CA ALA A 134 -17.46 10.60 -6.71
C ALA A 134 -17.13 9.43 -5.79
N LEU A 135 -16.84 9.67 -4.51
CA LEU A 135 -16.54 8.63 -3.55
C LEU A 135 -17.69 7.63 -3.34
N GLU A 136 -18.94 8.08 -3.47
CA GLU A 136 -20.11 7.22 -3.32
C GLU A 136 -20.20 6.17 -4.43
N LEU A 137 -19.61 6.47 -5.58
CA LEU A 137 -19.57 5.57 -6.73
C LEU A 137 -18.35 4.69 -6.79
N ILE A 138 -17.30 5.00 -6.02
CA ILE A 138 -16.05 4.24 -6.01
C ILE A 138 -16.16 3.12 -4.98
N GLU A 139 -15.91 1.90 -5.42
CA GLU A 139 -15.84 0.74 -4.54
C GLU A 139 -14.49 0.72 -3.84
N LEU A 140 -14.55 0.77 -2.51
CA LEU A 140 -13.38 0.58 -1.65
C LEU A 140 -13.29 -0.90 -1.27
N PRO A 141 -12.08 -1.46 -1.13
CA PRO A 141 -11.94 -2.86 -0.68
C PRO A 141 -12.47 -3.00 0.74
N VAL A 142 -13.36 -3.96 0.95
CA VAL A 142 -13.93 -4.34 2.25
C VAL A 142 -13.84 -5.85 2.37
N ASP A 143 -13.32 -6.35 3.49
CA ASP A 143 -13.31 -7.78 3.87
C ASP A 143 -12.82 -8.78 2.79
N GLY A 144 -11.81 -8.38 2.01
CA GLY A 144 -11.22 -9.23 0.95
C GLY A 144 -11.81 -9.01 -0.44
N GLU A 145 -12.79 -8.14 -0.59
CA GLU A 145 -13.24 -7.68 -1.91
C GLU A 145 -12.23 -6.73 -2.52
N GLN A 146 -12.16 -6.73 -3.85
CA GLN A 146 -11.24 -5.86 -4.58
C GLN A 146 -11.92 -4.52 -4.84
N GLY A 147 -11.19 -3.42 -4.58
CA GLY A 147 -11.68 -2.08 -4.91
C GLY A 147 -11.81 -1.85 -6.43
N SER A 148 -12.45 -0.73 -6.78
CA SER A 148 -12.69 -0.30 -8.16
C SER A 148 -11.46 -0.40 -9.04
N LEU A 149 -11.67 -0.87 -10.27
CA LEU A 149 -10.64 -0.93 -11.30
C LEU A 149 -10.28 0.48 -11.76
N VAL A 150 -8.99 0.75 -11.94
CA VAL A 150 -8.48 2.04 -12.38
C VAL A 150 -7.54 1.85 -13.57
N LEU A 151 -7.78 2.57 -14.63
CA LEU A 151 -6.86 2.69 -15.76
C LEU A 151 -6.00 3.94 -15.56
N VAL A 152 -4.71 3.74 -15.33
CA VAL A 152 -3.73 4.80 -15.10
C VAL A 152 -2.97 5.06 -16.40
N ARG A 153 -2.92 6.32 -16.82
CA ARG A 153 -2.25 6.77 -18.05
C ARG A 153 -1.16 7.80 -17.71
N GLN A 154 0.06 7.50 -18.09
CA GLN A 154 1.19 8.42 -18.01
C GLN A 154 1.61 8.86 -19.41
N ARG A 155 1.68 10.17 -19.64
CA ARG A 155 2.24 10.73 -20.89
C ARG A 155 3.76 10.82 -20.78
N VAL A 156 4.48 10.18 -21.72
CA VAL A 156 5.95 10.04 -21.69
C VAL A 156 6.57 10.76 -22.89
N GLY A 157 6.09 11.97 -23.20
CA GLY A 157 6.60 12.78 -24.30
C GLY A 157 6.00 12.43 -25.68
N GLY A 158 5.69 13.45 -26.47
CA GLY A 158 4.95 13.32 -27.73
C GLY A 158 3.58 12.65 -27.49
N ASP A 159 3.16 11.78 -28.41
CA ASP A 159 1.89 11.05 -28.32
C ASP A 159 2.01 9.70 -27.58
N ARG A 160 3.15 9.43 -26.93
CA ARG A 160 3.34 8.17 -26.23
C ARG A 160 2.66 8.20 -24.87
N VAL A 161 1.75 7.24 -24.66
CA VAL A 161 1.04 7.02 -23.40
C VAL A 161 1.40 5.63 -22.86
N VAL A 162 1.78 5.58 -21.61
CA VAL A 162 1.92 4.34 -20.85
C VAL A 162 0.64 4.09 -20.10
N GLU A 163 -0.02 2.97 -20.38
CA GLU A 163 -1.24 2.57 -19.69
C GLU A 163 -0.97 1.40 -18.78
N ARG A 164 -1.50 1.48 -17.56
CA ARG A 164 -1.47 0.41 -16.57
C ARG A 164 -2.81 0.31 -15.87
N THR A 165 -3.14 -0.90 -15.51
CA THR A 165 -4.34 -1.17 -14.71
C THR A 165 -3.94 -1.28 -13.26
N GLY A 166 -4.68 -0.60 -12.40
CA GLY A 166 -4.56 -0.68 -10.96
C GLY A 166 -5.91 -0.87 -10.30
N ARG A 167 -5.92 -0.91 -8.97
CA ARG A 167 -7.13 -1.01 -8.16
C ARG A 167 -7.08 -0.03 -7.02
N VAL A 168 -8.23 0.49 -6.65
CA VAL A 168 -8.37 1.31 -5.44
C VAL A 168 -8.02 0.43 -4.23
N ALA A 169 -7.00 0.86 -3.48
CA ALA A 169 -6.53 0.15 -2.29
C ALA A 169 -7.19 0.67 -1.01
N HIS A 170 -7.28 1.98 -0.86
CA HIS A 170 -7.99 2.62 0.26
C HIS A 170 -8.25 4.10 -0.04
N ARG A 171 -9.14 4.69 0.76
CA ARG A 171 -9.35 6.14 0.82
C ARG A 171 -8.39 6.74 1.84
N VAL A 172 -7.86 7.91 1.55
CA VAL A 172 -7.18 8.73 2.55
C VAL A 172 -8.25 9.45 3.37
N ASP A 173 -8.18 9.35 4.70
CA ASP A 173 -9.23 9.86 5.60
C ASP A 173 -9.15 11.38 5.83
N GLU A 174 -8.30 12.06 5.08
CA GLU A 174 -8.13 13.51 5.12
C GLU A 174 -8.41 14.09 3.72
N LEU A 175 -9.11 15.22 3.67
CA LEU A 175 -9.26 15.95 2.43
C LEU A 175 -7.98 16.74 2.14
N ASP A 176 -7.61 16.83 0.89
CA ASP A 176 -6.53 17.70 0.44
C ASP A 176 -6.82 19.16 0.86
N PRO A 177 -5.95 19.81 1.64
CA PRO A 177 -6.21 21.11 2.23
C PRO A 177 -6.31 22.24 1.20
N GLU A 178 -5.66 22.09 0.05
CA GLU A 178 -5.64 23.12 -0.99
C GLU A 178 -6.83 22.98 -1.93
N THR A 179 -7.10 21.76 -2.37
CA THR A 179 -8.14 21.49 -3.37
C THR A 179 -9.49 21.11 -2.78
N ARG A 180 -9.53 20.75 -1.48
CA ARG A 180 -10.70 20.20 -0.76
C ARG A 180 -11.29 18.96 -1.42
N ARG A 181 -10.47 18.21 -2.16
CA ARG A 181 -10.84 16.98 -2.79
C ARG A 181 -10.52 15.79 -1.88
N ALA A 182 -11.31 14.75 -2.03
CA ALA A 182 -10.98 13.47 -1.44
C ALA A 182 -9.82 12.82 -2.18
N GLN A 183 -9.02 12.07 -1.44
CA GLN A 183 -7.89 11.34 -2.00
C GLN A 183 -8.12 9.84 -1.88
N ILE A 184 -7.82 9.11 -2.95
CA ILE A 184 -7.80 7.65 -2.97
C ILE A 184 -6.43 7.16 -3.38
N LEU A 185 -5.99 6.07 -2.77
CA LEU A 185 -4.76 5.39 -3.13
C LEU A 185 -5.09 4.23 -4.07
N VAL A 186 -4.43 4.22 -5.21
CA VAL A 186 -4.52 3.16 -6.21
C VAL A 186 -3.22 2.37 -6.22
N MET A 187 -3.33 1.06 -6.14
CA MET A 187 -2.21 0.14 -6.28
C MET A 187 -2.12 -0.31 -7.73
N VAL A 188 -0.95 -0.15 -8.32
CA VAL A 188 -0.63 -0.64 -9.67
C VAL A 188 0.44 -1.70 -9.54
N ASP A 189 0.08 -2.94 -9.84
CA ASP A 189 1.00 -4.07 -9.82
C ASP A 189 1.88 -4.08 -11.07
N ASN A 190 3.12 -4.54 -10.92
CA ASN A 190 4.09 -4.66 -12.00
C ASN A 190 4.26 -3.35 -12.82
N PRO A 191 4.57 -2.23 -12.17
CA PRO A 191 4.74 -0.93 -12.83
C PRO A 191 5.92 -0.91 -13.78
N MET A 192 6.94 -1.72 -13.48
CA MET A 192 8.09 -1.95 -14.35
C MET A 192 7.72 -2.98 -15.40
N SER A 193 7.55 -2.53 -16.60
CA SER A 193 7.11 -3.35 -17.71
C SER A 193 8.09 -4.47 -18.04
N LEU A 194 7.55 -5.67 -18.20
CA LEU A 194 8.25 -6.77 -18.84
C LEU A 194 8.06 -6.64 -20.35
N GLY A 195 9.13 -6.30 -21.09
CA GLY A 195 9.12 -6.17 -22.55
C GLY A 195 9.36 -4.74 -23.05
N ASP A 196 8.89 -4.43 -24.27
CA ASP A 196 9.14 -3.15 -24.95
C ASP A 196 8.30 -1.97 -24.45
N ALA A 197 7.40 -2.19 -23.50
CA ALA A 197 6.60 -1.11 -22.93
C ALA A 197 7.39 -0.31 -21.88
N LEU A 198 7.27 1.02 -21.91
CA LEU A 198 7.92 1.90 -20.94
C LEU A 198 7.39 1.67 -19.53
N PRO A 199 8.24 1.78 -18.48
CA PRO A 199 7.81 1.70 -17.10
C PRO A 199 6.92 2.89 -16.71
N LEU A 200 6.05 2.68 -15.73
CA LEU A 200 5.37 3.77 -15.03
C LEU A 200 6.38 4.44 -14.09
N LEU A 201 6.77 5.67 -14.42
CA LEU A 201 7.83 6.37 -13.68
C LEU A 201 7.28 7.00 -12.40
N PRO A 202 7.81 6.62 -11.22
CA PRO A 202 7.45 7.24 -9.97
C PRO A 202 7.77 8.75 -9.95
N GLY A 203 6.85 9.52 -9.33
CA GLY A 203 6.95 10.99 -9.29
C GLY A 203 6.37 11.69 -10.52
N ALA A 204 5.89 10.97 -11.52
CA ALA A 204 5.21 11.55 -12.66
C ALA A 204 3.73 11.83 -12.37
N PHE A 205 3.17 12.83 -13.06
CA PHE A 205 1.73 13.04 -13.10
C PHE A 205 1.07 12.02 -14.02
N VAL A 206 -0.10 11.56 -13.62
CA VAL A 206 -0.88 10.58 -14.37
C VAL A 206 -2.33 11.04 -14.50
N ASP A 207 -2.95 10.70 -15.62
CA ASP A 207 -4.40 10.73 -15.78
C ASP A 207 -4.94 9.36 -15.35
N ALA A 208 -6.07 9.32 -14.66
CA ALA A 208 -6.66 8.09 -14.21
C ALA A 208 -8.17 8.05 -14.47
N GLU A 209 -8.63 6.92 -14.96
CA GLU A 209 -10.04 6.61 -15.17
C GLU A 209 -10.46 5.53 -14.17
N VAL A 210 -11.33 5.88 -13.23
CA VAL A 210 -11.83 4.98 -12.18
C VAL A 210 -13.17 4.43 -12.62
N ARG A 211 -13.32 3.11 -12.67
CA ARG A 211 -14.61 2.45 -12.88
C ARG A 211 -15.39 2.43 -11.58
N GLY A 212 -16.45 3.24 -11.55
CA GLY A 212 -17.39 3.26 -10.43
C GLY A 212 -18.49 2.20 -10.54
N ARG A 213 -19.39 2.24 -9.58
CA ARG A 213 -20.62 1.43 -9.60
C ARG A 213 -21.50 1.80 -10.78
N SER A 214 -22.18 0.81 -11.34
CA SER A 214 -23.21 1.06 -12.34
C SER A 214 -24.44 1.70 -11.69
N ILE A 215 -24.95 2.75 -12.28
CA ILE A 215 -26.19 3.39 -11.85
C ILE A 215 -27.30 2.87 -12.73
N GLU A 216 -28.14 1.98 -12.20
CA GLU A 216 -29.26 1.43 -12.92
C GLU A 216 -30.36 2.46 -13.14
N GLY A 217 -31.00 2.42 -14.31
CA GLY A 217 -32.13 3.32 -14.62
C GLY A 217 -31.74 4.78 -14.83
N ALA A 218 -30.46 5.13 -14.86
CA ALA A 218 -30.04 6.50 -15.10
C ALA A 218 -30.15 6.89 -16.58
N VAL A 219 -30.69 8.08 -16.83
CA VAL A 219 -30.81 8.70 -18.15
C VAL A 219 -29.74 9.77 -18.29
N ALA A 220 -28.96 9.73 -19.39
CA ALA A 220 -27.97 10.76 -19.71
C ALA A 220 -28.65 11.98 -20.34
N VAL A 221 -28.59 13.11 -19.65
CA VAL A 221 -29.14 14.40 -20.09
C VAL A 221 -27.98 15.32 -20.45
N PRO A 222 -27.90 15.87 -21.67
CA PRO A 222 -26.88 16.85 -22.01
C PRO A 222 -26.90 18.03 -21.03
N ARG A 223 -25.73 18.41 -20.53
CA ARG A 223 -25.62 19.46 -19.49
C ARG A 223 -26.25 20.79 -19.93
N GLY A 224 -26.19 21.12 -21.23
CA GLY A 224 -26.81 22.33 -21.78
C GLY A 224 -28.35 22.35 -21.74
N ALA A 225 -28.98 21.18 -21.50
CA ALA A 225 -30.44 21.06 -21.37
C ALA A 225 -30.93 21.16 -19.92
N VAL A 226 -29.99 21.21 -18.94
CA VAL A 226 -30.32 21.33 -17.52
C VAL A 226 -30.30 22.78 -17.09
N TYR A 227 -31.37 23.24 -16.54
CA TYR A 227 -31.57 24.58 -15.99
C TYR A 227 -31.61 24.53 -14.46
N ASP A 228 -31.09 25.54 -13.82
CA ASP A 228 -31.08 25.69 -12.34
C ASP A 228 -30.52 24.44 -11.61
N GLY A 229 -29.73 23.65 -12.29
CA GLY A 229 -29.07 22.44 -11.73
C GLY A 229 -29.93 21.18 -11.61
N ASN A 230 -31.26 21.31 -11.61
CA ASN A 230 -32.20 20.21 -11.42
C ASN A 230 -33.49 20.28 -12.23
N THR A 231 -33.55 21.11 -13.24
CA THR A 231 -34.75 21.31 -14.07
C THR A 231 -34.45 21.08 -15.52
N VAL A 232 -35.35 20.40 -16.22
CA VAL A 232 -35.30 20.23 -17.68
C VAL A 232 -36.65 20.63 -18.30
N TRP A 233 -36.62 20.95 -19.58
CA TRP A 233 -37.82 21.21 -20.36
C TRP A 233 -38.10 20.05 -21.30
N VAL A 234 -39.32 19.55 -21.28
CA VAL A 234 -39.80 18.47 -22.16
C VAL A 234 -40.94 18.98 -23.03
N LEU A 235 -41.07 18.43 -24.22
CA LEU A 235 -42.20 18.69 -25.09
C LEU A 235 -43.31 17.69 -24.79
N SER A 236 -44.47 18.20 -24.37
CA SER A 236 -45.63 17.36 -24.09
C SER A 236 -46.26 16.80 -25.38
N ALA A 237 -47.15 15.82 -25.25
CA ALA A 237 -47.93 15.29 -26.36
C ALA A 237 -48.81 16.34 -27.07
N GLN A 238 -49.15 17.44 -26.38
CA GLN A 238 -49.94 18.58 -26.91
C GLN A 238 -49.06 19.65 -27.55
N SER A 239 -47.74 19.36 -27.73
CA SER A 239 -46.79 20.33 -28.31
C SER A 239 -46.62 21.60 -27.47
N THR A 240 -46.63 21.46 -26.14
CA THR A 240 -46.38 22.55 -25.19
C THR A 240 -45.16 22.23 -24.36
N LEU A 241 -44.47 23.27 -23.87
CA LEU A 241 -43.33 23.13 -22.96
C LEU A 241 -43.81 22.77 -21.57
N GLU A 242 -43.27 21.71 -21.01
CA GLU A 242 -43.45 21.32 -19.60
C GLU A 242 -42.11 21.38 -18.87
N ARG A 243 -42.16 21.99 -17.67
CA ARG A 243 -41.01 21.99 -16.79
C ARG A 243 -41.02 20.74 -15.93
N ARG A 244 -39.91 19.96 -15.93
CA ARG A 244 -39.78 18.81 -15.06
C ARG A 244 -38.58 18.93 -14.15
N SER A 245 -38.78 18.59 -12.90
CA SER A 245 -37.70 18.48 -11.91
C SER A 245 -37.05 17.12 -12.06
N ILE A 246 -35.75 17.09 -12.07
CA ILE A 246 -34.92 15.86 -12.18
C ILE A 246 -34.09 15.67 -10.93
N SER A 247 -33.71 14.42 -10.65
CA SER A 247 -32.81 14.05 -9.56
C SER A 247 -31.45 13.65 -10.12
N PRO A 248 -30.48 14.61 -10.18
CA PRO A 248 -29.13 14.29 -10.65
C PRO A 248 -28.42 13.36 -9.66
N VAL A 249 -27.85 12.27 -10.18
CA VAL A 249 -27.05 11.32 -9.39
C VAL A 249 -25.55 11.42 -9.71
N TRP A 250 -25.23 11.86 -10.94
CA TRP A 250 -23.86 12.06 -11.38
C TRP A 250 -23.80 13.05 -12.54
N GLY A 251 -22.64 13.63 -12.80
CA GLY A 251 -22.42 14.47 -13.98
C GLY A 251 -20.95 14.61 -14.33
N ASP A 252 -20.66 14.51 -15.62
CA ASP A 252 -19.38 14.83 -16.23
C ASP A 252 -19.42 16.21 -16.92
N ASN A 253 -18.48 16.48 -17.83
CA ASN A 253 -18.42 17.76 -18.52
C ASN A 253 -19.56 17.93 -19.53
N ASP A 254 -20.06 16.86 -20.12
CA ASP A 254 -20.97 16.86 -21.24
C ASP A 254 -22.41 16.48 -20.82
N PHE A 255 -22.54 15.57 -19.83
CA PHE A 255 -23.81 15.00 -19.41
C PHE A 255 -24.06 15.13 -17.91
N VAL A 256 -25.34 15.14 -17.56
CA VAL A 256 -25.86 14.93 -16.20
C VAL A 256 -26.69 13.66 -16.23
N TYR A 257 -26.37 12.72 -15.38
CA TYR A 257 -27.08 11.45 -15.24
C TYR A 257 -28.15 11.59 -14.16
N VAL A 258 -29.39 11.29 -14.52
CA VAL A 258 -30.55 11.46 -13.63
C VAL A 258 -31.25 10.14 -13.42
N SER A 259 -31.62 9.84 -12.17
CA SER A 259 -32.35 8.63 -11.81
C SER A 259 -33.87 8.79 -11.84
N GLU A 260 -34.36 10.02 -11.70
CA GLU A 260 -35.80 10.29 -11.62
C GLU A 260 -36.15 11.59 -12.32
N GLY A 261 -37.42 11.71 -12.72
CA GLY A 261 -37.98 12.94 -13.31
C GLY A 261 -38.11 12.90 -14.84
N LEU A 262 -37.57 11.89 -15.49
CA LEU A 262 -37.76 11.63 -16.93
C LEU A 262 -38.35 10.24 -17.15
N GLU A 263 -39.39 10.17 -17.95
CA GLU A 263 -39.98 8.91 -18.41
C GLU A 263 -39.30 8.46 -19.71
N ASP A 264 -39.30 7.17 -19.93
CA ASP A 264 -38.76 6.61 -21.16
C ASP A 264 -39.55 7.11 -22.37
N GLY A 265 -38.84 7.63 -23.37
CA GLY A 265 -39.46 8.25 -24.57
C GLY A 265 -39.85 9.72 -24.42
N ALA A 266 -39.56 10.39 -23.28
CA ALA A 266 -39.78 11.81 -23.14
C ALA A 266 -38.95 12.64 -24.13
N SER A 267 -39.60 13.63 -24.78
CA SER A 267 -38.92 14.52 -25.73
C SER A 267 -38.24 15.67 -25.01
N LEU A 268 -36.94 15.55 -24.78
CA LEU A 268 -36.13 16.57 -24.11
C LEU A 268 -35.83 17.75 -25.06
N VAL A 269 -35.98 18.97 -24.58
CA VAL A 269 -35.63 20.20 -25.32
C VAL A 269 -34.12 20.47 -25.14
N LEU A 270 -33.37 20.35 -26.21
CA LEU A 270 -31.92 20.59 -26.23
C LEU A 270 -31.56 22.02 -26.63
N SER A 271 -32.46 22.72 -27.36
CA SER A 271 -32.19 24.06 -27.81
C SER A 271 -32.22 25.04 -26.63
N PRO A 272 -31.30 25.99 -26.53
CA PRO A 272 -31.32 27.02 -25.51
C PRO A 272 -32.63 27.81 -25.58
N LEU A 273 -33.39 27.81 -24.47
CA LEU A 273 -34.62 28.59 -24.34
C LEU A 273 -34.34 29.91 -23.62
N VAL A 274 -34.82 30.99 -24.19
CA VAL A 274 -34.75 32.31 -23.56
C VAL A 274 -36.07 32.58 -22.83
N ASN A 275 -36.06 32.64 -21.50
CA ASN A 275 -37.22 32.83 -20.66
C ASN A 275 -38.38 31.85 -20.98
N PRO A 276 -38.17 30.55 -20.89
CA PRO A 276 -39.21 29.59 -21.19
C PRO A 276 -40.39 29.71 -20.20
N VAL A 277 -41.59 29.63 -20.73
CA VAL A 277 -42.84 29.67 -19.96
C VAL A 277 -43.53 28.31 -20.09
N GLU A 278 -43.99 27.78 -18.98
CA GLU A 278 -44.73 26.52 -18.93
C GLU A 278 -46.04 26.66 -19.71
N GLY A 279 -46.35 25.65 -20.53
CA GLY A 279 -47.54 25.66 -21.40
C GLY A 279 -47.35 26.42 -22.72
N ALA A 280 -46.19 27.05 -22.95
CA ALA A 280 -45.94 27.74 -24.23
C ALA A 280 -45.91 26.72 -25.39
N PRO A 281 -46.53 27.06 -26.51
CA PRO A 281 -46.53 26.20 -27.69
C PRO A 281 -45.09 26.07 -28.24
N ALA A 282 -44.66 24.86 -28.52
CA ALA A 282 -43.36 24.57 -29.09
C ALA A 282 -43.44 23.52 -30.16
N ARG A 283 -42.56 23.59 -31.12
CA ARG A 283 -42.50 22.63 -32.26
C ARG A 283 -41.16 21.94 -32.31
N SER A 284 -41.19 20.62 -32.43
CA SER A 284 -39.97 19.85 -32.69
C SER A 284 -39.47 20.15 -34.11
N LEU A 285 -38.18 20.46 -34.25
CA LEU A 285 -37.51 20.60 -35.55
C LEU A 285 -36.94 19.29 -36.10
N GLY A 286 -37.22 18.16 -35.42
CA GLY A 286 -36.67 16.86 -35.69
C GLY A 286 -35.41 16.58 -34.88
N PRO A 287 -35.01 15.31 -34.74
CA PRO A 287 -33.77 14.98 -34.04
C PRO A 287 -32.58 15.50 -34.86
N THR A 288 -31.77 16.34 -34.26
CA THR A 288 -30.42 16.59 -34.77
C THR A 288 -29.62 15.35 -34.43
N GLU A 289 -29.36 14.47 -35.41
CA GLU A 289 -28.39 13.39 -35.26
C GLU A 289 -27.06 14.04 -34.88
N SER A 290 -26.67 13.91 -33.63
CA SER A 290 -25.29 14.15 -33.24
C SER A 290 -24.47 13.02 -33.86
N GLN A 291 -23.71 13.35 -34.91
CA GLN A 291 -22.68 12.46 -35.46
C GLN A 291 -21.64 12.15 -34.37
N PRO A 292 -21.11 10.92 -34.34
CA PRO A 292 -20.18 10.38 -33.37
C PRO A 292 -18.82 11.08 -33.35
#